data_6ed260578ea9b1c6dc61699137eb633c
#
_entry.id   6ed260578ea9b1c6dc61699137eb633c
#
_cell.length_a   1.000
_cell.length_b   1.000
_cell.length_c   1.000
_cell.angle_alpha   90.00
_cell.angle_beta   90.00
_cell.angle_gamma   90.00
#
_symmetry.space_group_name_H-M   'P 1'
#
loop_
_entity.id
_entity.type
_entity.pdbx_description
1 polymer ?
#
loop_
_entity_poly.entity_id
_entity_poly.type
_entity_poly.pdbx_seq_one_letter_code
_entity_poly.pdbx_strand_id
1 'polypeptide(L)'
;MNDPMGQSTCVACGECVQACPTGALMPATVLDEKQTGDSKDYDREVQSVCPYWGVGCQLSFKIKDDKIKYVEGINGPANENRLCVKGRFGFDYVHHDHRLTKPLIRRDDAPAKGLNVDPSNPLTHFREASWEEALDVAAKGFMVHREISGKRVAGFGSAKCSNEEAYLFQKFIRQGFGHNNVDHCTRLCHASSVAALLENVGSGAVTATFNEIENADVAIVIGANPT
;
A
#
# COMPACT_ATOMS: atom_id res chain seq x y z
N MET A 1 14.75 -4.37 -32.17
CA MET A 1 15.07 -3.58 -30.99
C MET A 1 15.99 -4.42 -30.13
N ASN A 2 17.26 -4.02 -30.00
CA ASN A 2 18.27 -4.75 -29.22
C ASN A 2 18.74 -3.90 -28.04
N ASP A 3 17.87 -3.04 -27.53
CA ASP A 3 18.24 -2.15 -26.42
C ASP A 3 18.24 -2.94 -25.10
N PRO A 4 19.20 -2.73 -24.23
CA PRO A 4 19.18 -3.27 -22.88
C PRO A 4 17.87 -2.88 -22.16
N MET A 5 17.31 -3.77 -21.35
CA MET A 5 16.00 -3.56 -20.71
C MET A 5 15.91 -2.23 -19.95
N GLY A 6 17.00 -1.78 -19.29
CA GLY A 6 17.06 -0.49 -18.60
C GLY A 6 17.11 0.74 -19.50
N GLN A 7 17.26 0.56 -20.82
CA GLN A 7 17.27 1.66 -21.83
C GLN A 7 16.08 1.54 -22.79
N SER A 8 15.21 0.57 -22.57
CA SER A 8 14.01 0.32 -23.37
C SER A 8 12.77 1.00 -22.75
N THR A 9 11.64 0.87 -23.42
CA THR A 9 10.33 1.32 -22.91
C THR A 9 9.72 0.35 -21.90
N CYS A 10 10.50 -0.59 -21.35
CA CYS A 10 10.05 -1.55 -20.36
C CYS A 10 9.67 -0.85 -19.05
N VAL A 11 8.45 -1.09 -18.57
CA VAL A 11 7.91 -0.53 -17.31
C VAL A 11 8.21 -1.41 -16.08
N ALA A 12 9.06 -2.41 -16.23
CA ALA A 12 9.50 -3.32 -15.17
C ALA A 12 8.34 -4.01 -14.40
N CYS A 13 7.20 -4.26 -15.03
CA CYS A 13 6.06 -4.91 -14.37
C CYS A 13 6.32 -6.37 -13.97
N GLY A 14 7.27 -7.05 -14.61
CA GLY A 14 7.63 -8.44 -14.34
C GLY A 14 6.65 -9.49 -14.86
N GLU A 15 5.70 -9.12 -15.71
CA GLU A 15 4.79 -10.09 -16.35
C GLU A 15 5.54 -11.15 -17.17
N CYS A 16 6.59 -10.73 -17.89
CA CYS A 16 7.46 -11.65 -18.59
C CYS A 16 8.16 -12.66 -17.66
N VAL A 17 8.47 -12.26 -16.43
CA VAL A 17 9.07 -13.14 -15.42
C VAL A 17 8.07 -14.20 -14.97
N GLN A 18 6.84 -13.82 -14.66
CA GLN A 18 5.79 -14.76 -14.24
C GLN A 18 5.38 -15.70 -15.39
N ALA A 19 5.35 -15.20 -16.62
CA ALA A 19 4.96 -15.97 -17.79
C ALA A 19 6.07 -16.87 -18.34
N CYS A 20 7.32 -16.77 -17.88
CA CYS A 20 8.44 -17.51 -18.40
C CYS A 20 8.39 -19.00 -18.00
N PRO A 21 8.12 -19.94 -18.92
CA PRO A 21 7.97 -21.35 -18.56
C PRO A 21 9.31 -22.06 -18.35
N THR A 22 10.40 -21.46 -18.82
CA THR A 22 11.74 -22.07 -18.79
C THR A 22 12.60 -21.60 -17.61
N GLY A 23 12.14 -20.58 -16.84
CA GLY A 23 12.94 -19.96 -15.79
C GLY A 23 14.11 -19.11 -16.31
N ALA A 24 14.16 -18.80 -17.61
CA ALA A 24 15.18 -17.90 -18.16
C ALA A 24 15.05 -16.47 -17.64
N LEU A 25 13.82 -16.08 -17.23
CA LEU A 25 13.55 -14.82 -16.55
C LEU A 25 13.04 -15.16 -15.15
N MET A 26 13.71 -14.63 -14.14
CA MET A 26 13.39 -14.86 -12.73
C MET A 26 13.46 -13.57 -11.93
N PRO A 27 12.73 -13.45 -10.79
CA PRO A 27 12.95 -12.37 -9.84
C PRO A 27 14.39 -12.40 -9.34
N ALA A 28 15.03 -11.23 -9.20
CA ALA A 28 16.41 -11.15 -8.72
C ALA A 28 16.60 -11.78 -7.33
N THR A 29 15.58 -11.72 -6.48
CA THR A 29 15.56 -12.34 -5.16
C THR A 29 15.57 -13.87 -5.15
N VAL A 30 15.25 -14.50 -6.29
CA VAL A 30 15.37 -15.97 -6.47
C VAL A 30 16.83 -16.38 -6.79
N LEU A 31 17.57 -15.47 -7.38
CA LEU A 31 18.98 -15.67 -7.75
C LEU A 31 19.94 -15.42 -6.57
N ASP A 32 19.45 -15.33 -5.36
CA ASP A 32 20.17 -15.00 -4.14
C ASP A 32 21.64 -15.51 -4.08
N GLU A 33 22.32 -15.30 -2.96
CA GLU A 33 23.75 -15.59 -2.76
C GLU A 33 24.20 -16.98 -3.22
N LYS A 34 23.31 -17.95 -3.31
CA LYS A 34 23.62 -19.31 -3.74
C LYS A 34 23.44 -19.54 -5.25
N GLN A 35 22.87 -18.58 -5.98
CA GLN A 35 22.59 -18.65 -7.43
C GLN A 35 21.91 -19.97 -7.87
N THR A 36 21.17 -20.60 -6.99
CA THR A 36 20.53 -21.89 -7.25
C THR A 36 19.42 -21.80 -8.27
N GLY A 37 18.85 -20.59 -8.44
CA GLY A 37 17.82 -20.31 -9.44
C GLY A 37 16.56 -21.16 -9.32
N ASP A 38 16.36 -21.86 -8.21
CA ASP A 38 15.15 -22.66 -8.02
C ASP A 38 14.01 -21.76 -7.51
N SER A 39 13.10 -21.42 -8.43
CA SER A 39 11.90 -20.63 -8.11
C SER A 39 10.96 -21.36 -7.14
N LYS A 40 11.08 -22.68 -7.00
CA LYS A 40 10.27 -23.49 -6.08
C LYS A 40 10.88 -23.62 -4.68
N ASP A 41 12.06 -23.10 -4.46
CA ASP A 41 12.70 -23.11 -3.14
C ASP A 41 12.07 -22.06 -2.22
N TYR A 42 10.87 -22.35 -1.72
CA TYR A 42 10.18 -21.60 -0.67
C TYR A 42 9.48 -22.57 0.31
N ASP A 43 9.34 -22.14 1.55
CA ASP A 43 8.77 -22.99 2.62
C ASP A 43 7.24 -23.02 2.59
N ARG A 44 6.65 -21.86 2.23
CA ARG A 44 5.18 -21.70 2.24
C ARG A 44 4.74 -20.61 1.26
N GLU A 45 3.48 -20.72 0.90
CA GLU A 45 2.77 -19.73 0.10
C GLU A 45 1.67 -19.10 0.94
N VAL A 46 1.55 -17.78 0.86
CA VAL A 46 0.48 -17.03 1.53
C VAL A 46 -0.24 -16.15 0.52
N GLN A 47 -1.50 -16.46 0.30
CA GLN A 47 -2.36 -15.64 -0.55
C GLN A 47 -2.85 -14.41 0.22
N SER A 48 -2.85 -13.27 -0.45
CA SER A 48 -3.23 -11.98 0.15
C SER A 48 -3.65 -10.98 -0.92
N VAL A 49 -3.92 -9.77 -0.48
CA VAL A 49 -4.27 -8.62 -1.33
C VAL A 49 -3.10 -7.65 -1.37
N CYS A 50 -2.85 -7.07 -2.54
CA CYS A 50 -1.81 -6.05 -2.73
C CYS A 50 -2.04 -4.84 -1.82
N PRO A 51 -1.03 -4.38 -1.05
CA PRO A 51 -1.21 -3.30 -0.07
C PRO A 51 -1.10 -1.89 -0.66
N TYR A 52 -0.88 -1.76 -1.99
CA TYR A 52 -0.55 -0.46 -2.57
C TYR A 52 -1.77 0.40 -2.96
N TRP A 53 -2.84 -0.23 -3.43
CA TRP A 53 -4.02 0.47 -3.92
C TRP A 53 -5.30 -0.26 -3.51
N GLY A 54 -6.41 0.45 -3.48
CA GLY A 54 -7.73 -0.14 -3.27
C GLY A 54 -8.28 -0.96 -4.45
N VAL A 55 -7.45 -1.26 -5.47
CA VAL A 55 -7.85 -2.09 -6.63
C VAL A 55 -8.17 -3.53 -6.22
N GLY A 56 -7.51 -4.04 -5.17
CA GLY A 56 -7.77 -5.39 -4.67
C GLY A 56 -7.06 -6.49 -5.45
N CYS A 57 -5.94 -6.18 -6.13
CA CYS A 57 -5.15 -7.19 -6.84
C CYS A 57 -4.75 -8.31 -5.90
N GLN A 58 -5.12 -9.54 -6.26
CA GLN A 58 -4.79 -10.72 -5.48
C GLN A 58 -3.40 -11.24 -5.86
N LEU A 59 -2.65 -11.62 -4.85
CA LEU A 59 -1.26 -12.05 -5.00
C LEU A 59 -0.93 -13.19 -4.03
N SER A 60 0.17 -13.87 -4.33
CA SER A 60 0.75 -14.92 -3.51
C SER A 60 2.17 -14.55 -3.14
N PHE A 61 2.43 -14.47 -1.84
CA PHE A 61 3.77 -14.33 -1.29
C PHE A 61 4.43 -15.70 -1.18
N LYS A 62 5.60 -15.86 -1.80
CA LYS A 62 6.46 -17.03 -1.63
C LYS A 62 7.47 -16.73 -0.54
N ILE A 63 7.40 -17.50 0.55
CA ILE A 63 8.11 -17.21 1.78
C ILE A 63 9.18 -18.29 2.03
N LYS A 64 10.40 -17.86 2.31
CA LYS A 64 11.54 -18.67 2.71
C LYS A 64 12.15 -18.09 3.98
N ASP A 65 12.40 -18.90 5.00
CA ASP A 65 12.99 -18.48 6.28
C ASP A 65 12.29 -17.24 6.88
N ASP A 66 10.94 -17.24 6.88
CA ASP A 66 10.09 -16.14 7.31
C ASP A 66 10.26 -14.81 6.54
N LYS A 67 10.95 -14.81 5.42
CA LYS A 67 11.09 -13.65 4.53
C LYS A 67 10.36 -13.84 3.22
N ILE A 68 9.78 -12.77 2.69
CA ILE A 68 9.19 -12.79 1.35
C ILE A 68 10.32 -12.85 0.33
N LYS A 69 10.35 -13.93 -0.43
CA LYS A 69 11.35 -14.16 -1.47
C LYS A 69 10.95 -13.53 -2.79
N TYR A 70 9.71 -13.75 -3.20
CA TYR A 70 9.10 -13.11 -4.37
C TYR A 70 7.58 -13.15 -4.31
N VAL A 71 6.94 -12.49 -5.26
CA VAL A 71 5.48 -12.36 -5.33
C VAL A 71 4.99 -12.72 -6.72
N GLU A 72 3.90 -13.47 -6.78
CA GLU A 72 3.18 -13.77 -8.03
C GLU A 72 1.75 -13.25 -7.96
N GLY A 73 1.21 -12.82 -9.10
CA GLY A 73 -0.21 -12.57 -9.24
C GLY A 73 -0.98 -13.88 -9.22
N ILE A 74 -2.14 -13.88 -8.56
CA ILE A 74 -3.10 -14.97 -8.62
C ILE A 74 -4.42 -14.48 -9.21
N ASN A 75 -5.28 -15.44 -9.62
CA ASN A 75 -6.52 -15.12 -10.30
C ASN A 75 -7.51 -14.39 -9.38
N GLY A 76 -7.44 -13.08 -9.38
CA GLY A 76 -8.39 -12.20 -8.71
C GLY A 76 -9.24 -11.43 -9.72
N PRO A 77 -10.45 -10.98 -9.33
CA PRO A 77 -11.39 -10.33 -10.23
C PRO A 77 -10.89 -9.01 -10.82
N ALA A 78 -9.89 -8.38 -10.17
CA ALA A 78 -9.33 -7.10 -10.60
C ALA A 78 -8.01 -7.23 -11.36
N ASN A 79 -7.34 -8.38 -11.34
CA ASN A 79 -5.98 -8.49 -11.86
C ASN A 79 -5.69 -9.74 -12.68
N GLU A 80 -6.55 -10.77 -12.69
CA GLU A 80 -6.42 -11.95 -13.55
C GLU A 80 -5.00 -12.49 -13.66
N ASN A 81 -4.37 -12.81 -12.53
CA ASN A 81 -2.98 -13.23 -12.38
C ASN A 81 -1.91 -12.17 -12.71
N ARG A 82 -2.27 -10.94 -13.05
CA ARG A 82 -1.30 -9.90 -13.42
C ARG A 82 -0.98 -9.00 -12.25
N LEU A 83 0.22 -8.44 -12.22
CA LEU A 83 0.64 -7.45 -11.24
C LEU A 83 1.43 -6.33 -11.91
N CYS A 84 1.24 -5.11 -11.44
CA CYS A 84 2.15 -4.01 -11.77
C CYS A 84 3.47 -4.14 -11.00
N VAL A 85 4.44 -3.30 -11.34
CA VAL A 85 5.75 -3.26 -10.68
C VAL A 85 5.67 -3.18 -9.16
N LYS A 86 4.74 -2.41 -8.61
CA LYS A 86 4.59 -2.26 -7.15
C LYS A 86 4.08 -3.53 -6.47
N GLY A 87 3.04 -4.15 -7.03
CA GLY A 87 2.50 -5.38 -6.47
C GLY A 87 3.50 -6.53 -6.51
N ARG A 88 4.32 -6.58 -7.56
CA ARG A 88 5.28 -7.67 -7.77
C ARG A 88 6.57 -7.49 -6.98
N PHE A 89 7.15 -6.29 -6.95
CA PHE A 89 8.48 -6.04 -6.41
C PHE A 89 8.50 -5.14 -5.18
N GLY A 90 7.39 -4.51 -4.83
CA GLY A 90 7.34 -3.52 -3.76
C GLY A 90 7.18 -4.09 -2.35
N PHE A 91 7.64 -5.30 -2.08
CA PHE A 91 7.53 -5.95 -0.77
C PHE A 91 8.74 -5.73 0.16
N ASP A 92 9.82 -5.13 -0.33
CA ASP A 92 11.09 -4.95 0.40
C ASP A 92 10.91 -4.22 1.73
N TYR A 93 9.96 -3.29 1.80
CA TYR A 93 9.69 -2.53 3.02
C TYR A 93 9.28 -3.41 4.22
N VAL A 94 8.77 -4.63 3.96
CA VAL A 94 8.28 -5.52 5.03
C VAL A 94 9.43 -5.97 5.93
N HIS A 95 10.60 -6.19 5.34
CA HIS A 95 11.80 -6.68 6.03
C HIS A 95 12.94 -5.65 6.07
N HIS A 96 12.64 -4.38 5.75
CA HIS A 96 13.64 -3.32 5.73
C HIS A 96 14.13 -3.02 7.16
N ASP A 97 15.44 -2.78 7.33
CA ASP A 97 16.06 -2.54 8.63
C ASP A 97 15.50 -1.33 9.37
N HIS A 98 15.03 -0.32 8.63
CA HIS A 98 14.40 0.86 9.22
C HIS A 98 12.91 0.65 9.57
N ARG A 99 12.36 -0.55 9.35
CA ARG A 99 10.97 -0.81 9.72
C ARG A 99 10.82 -0.86 11.22
N LEU A 100 9.90 -0.04 11.73
CA LEU A 100 9.51 -0.10 13.14
C LEU A 100 8.70 -1.38 13.37
N THR A 101 9.15 -2.22 14.29
CA THR A 101 8.51 -3.50 14.66
C THR A 101 7.79 -3.43 16.01
N LYS A 102 7.98 -2.32 16.73
CA LYS A 102 7.35 -2.05 18.01
C LYS A 102 6.77 -0.64 18.03
N PRO A 103 5.70 -0.40 18.81
CA PRO A 103 5.22 0.95 19.05
C PRO A 103 6.29 1.82 19.70
N LEU A 104 6.32 3.09 19.34
CA LEU A 104 7.22 4.08 19.90
C LEU A 104 6.42 5.19 20.60
N ILE A 105 6.77 5.47 21.83
CA ILE A 105 6.24 6.61 22.60
C ILE A 105 7.34 7.65 22.76
N ARG A 106 6.99 8.93 22.58
CA ARG A 106 7.91 10.03 22.77
C ARG A 106 8.37 10.07 24.23
N ARG A 107 9.67 10.23 24.43
CA ARG A 107 10.27 10.35 25.76
C ARG A 107 9.90 11.70 26.39
N ASP A 108 9.71 11.74 27.70
CA ASP A 108 9.40 12.98 28.44
C ASP A 108 10.58 13.97 28.43
N ASP A 109 11.82 13.45 28.39
CA ASP A 109 13.06 14.20 28.32
C ASP A 109 13.48 14.55 26.88
N ALA A 110 12.67 14.20 25.88
CA ALA A 110 13.00 14.49 24.48
C ALA A 110 12.96 16.01 24.19
N PRO A 111 13.86 16.51 23.32
CA PRO A 111 13.83 17.90 22.89
C PRO A 111 12.47 18.32 22.35
N ALA A 112 12.20 19.62 22.28
CA ALA A 112 10.95 20.14 21.70
C ALA A 112 10.69 19.54 20.31
N LYS A 113 9.40 19.37 19.95
CA LYS A 113 9.02 18.87 18.63
C LYS A 113 9.60 19.74 17.53
N GLY A 114 10.24 19.12 16.55
CA GLY A 114 10.90 19.80 15.44
C GLY A 114 11.47 18.79 14.45
N LEU A 115 12.30 19.25 13.50
CA LEU A 115 12.91 18.46 12.45
C LEU A 115 14.21 17.74 12.88
N ASN A 116 14.55 17.75 14.18
CA ASN A 116 15.83 17.26 14.69
C ASN A 116 15.82 15.76 15.03
N VAL A 117 14.78 15.03 14.64
CA VAL A 117 14.75 13.56 14.81
C VAL A 117 15.52 12.93 13.66
N ASP A 118 16.55 12.15 13.99
CA ASP A 118 17.22 11.32 13.01
C ASP A 118 16.32 10.13 12.61
N PRO A 119 15.86 10.05 11.35
CA PRO A 119 15.02 8.95 10.90
C PRO A 119 15.70 7.58 11.00
N SER A 120 17.05 7.54 10.95
CA SER A 120 17.82 6.30 11.08
C SER A 120 17.95 5.83 12.53
N ASN A 121 17.75 6.75 13.49
CA ASN A 121 17.78 6.43 14.92
C ASN A 121 16.65 7.16 15.68
N PRO A 122 15.40 6.72 15.56
CA PRO A 122 14.28 7.36 16.23
C PRO A 122 14.35 7.28 17.76
N LEU A 123 15.12 6.34 18.32
CA LEU A 123 15.21 6.12 19.77
C LEU A 123 15.89 7.28 20.52
N THR A 124 16.50 8.23 19.81
CA THR A 124 16.96 9.50 20.42
C THR A 124 15.82 10.33 21.01
N HIS A 125 14.63 10.25 20.44
CA HIS A 125 13.44 11.02 20.85
C HIS A 125 12.30 10.15 21.33
N PHE A 126 12.35 8.85 21.05
CA PHE A 126 11.29 7.91 21.37
C PHE A 126 11.85 6.75 22.18
N ARG A 127 11.00 6.05 22.88
CA ARG A 127 11.27 4.77 23.52
C ARG A 127 10.33 3.70 23.00
N GLU A 128 10.77 2.47 23.00
CA GLU A 128 9.90 1.32 22.73
C GLU A 128 8.84 1.18 23.82
N ALA A 129 7.66 0.73 23.42
CA ALA A 129 6.53 0.48 24.30
C ALA A 129 5.80 -0.81 23.89
N SER A 130 4.97 -1.33 24.76
CA SER A 130 4.00 -2.35 24.41
C SER A 130 2.84 -1.74 23.61
N TRP A 131 2.10 -2.58 22.87
CA TRP A 131 0.88 -2.14 22.20
C TRP A 131 -0.17 -1.62 23.19
N GLU A 132 -0.31 -2.27 24.32
CA GLU A 132 -1.23 -1.86 25.39
C GLU A 132 -0.90 -0.46 25.91
N GLU A 133 0.35 -0.21 26.27
CA GLU A 133 0.82 1.10 26.70
C GLU A 133 0.62 2.18 25.64
N ALA A 134 0.99 1.88 24.40
CA ALA A 134 0.88 2.84 23.29
C ALA A 134 -0.58 3.21 22.99
N LEU A 135 -1.47 2.24 23.00
CA LEU A 135 -2.90 2.47 22.79
C LEU A 135 -3.52 3.23 23.97
N ASP A 136 -3.11 2.96 25.21
CA ASP A 136 -3.59 3.69 26.40
C ASP A 136 -3.17 5.17 26.37
N VAL A 137 -1.90 5.45 26.02
CA VAL A 137 -1.41 6.83 25.86
C VAL A 137 -2.16 7.56 24.75
N ALA A 138 -2.39 6.90 23.61
CA ALA A 138 -3.14 7.47 22.49
C ALA A 138 -4.60 7.75 22.88
N ALA A 139 -5.25 6.79 23.54
CA ALA A 139 -6.64 6.93 23.98
C ALA A 139 -6.81 8.09 24.97
N LYS A 140 -5.92 8.18 25.96
CA LYS A 140 -5.92 9.31 26.93
C LYS A 140 -5.75 10.66 26.23
N GLY A 141 -4.83 10.75 25.28
CA GLY A 141 -4.64 11.96 24.49
C GLY A 141 -5.89 12.35 23.69
N PHE A 142 -6.54 11.39 23.05
CA PHE A 142 -7.80 11.63 22.32
C PHE A 142 -8.95 12.04 23.23
N MET A 143 -9.07 11.42 24.41
CA MET A 143 -10.13 11.74 25.36
C MET A 143 -10.06 13.18 25.86
N VAL A 144 -8.88 13.70 26.18
CA VAL A 144 -8.68 15.11 26.55
C VAL A 144 -9.24 16.07 25.48
N HIS A 145 -8.94 15.79 24.21
CA HIS A 145 -9.43 16.64 23.11
C HIS A 145 -10.91 16.44 22.84
N ARG A 146 -11.44 15.23 23.01
CA ARG A 146 -12.86 14.93 22.88
C ARG A 146 -13.70 15.67 23.93
N GLU A 147 -13.26 15.72 25.19
CA GLU A 147 -13.94 16.42 26.28
C GLU A 147 -14.01 17.93 26.06
N ILE A 148 -12.97 18.55 25.51
CA ILE A 148 -12.97 19.97 25.17
C ILE A 148 -13.91 20.24 23.98
N SER A 149 -13.69 19.50 22.89
CA SER A 149 -14.54 19.49 21.69
C SER A 149 -14.09 18.36 20.75
N GLY A 150 -15.00 17.45 20.40
CA GLY A 150 -14.71 16.42 19.41
C GLY A 150 -14.19 16.98 18.09
N LYS A 151 -14.53 18.21 17.71
CA LYS A 151 -14.07 18.90 16.49
C LYS A 151 -12.57 19.22 16.46
N ARG A 152 -11.87 19.02 17.56
CA ARG A 152 -10.40 19.17 17.62
C ARG A 152 -9.63 17.99 17.07
N VAL A 153 -10.32 16.91 16.76
CA VAL A 153 -9.73 15.71 16.17
C VAL A 153 -10.15 15.62 14.71
N ALA A 154 -9.24 15.23 13.86
CA ALA A 154 -9.51 14.93 12.45
C ALA A 154 -8.85 13.63 12.05
N GLY A 155 -9.45 12.92 11.11
CA GLY A 155 -8.91 11.68 10.55
C GLY A 155 -8.55 11.83 9.07
N PHE A 156 -7.39 11.32 8.68
CA PHE A 156 -6.92 11.31 7.31
C PHE A 156 -6.71 9.87 6.86
N GLY A 157 -7.58 9.40 5.96
CA GLY A 157 -7.50 8.07 5.38
C GLY A 157 -6.54 7.99 4.19
N SER A 158 -6.38 6.80 3.63
CA SER A 158 -5.46 6.52 2.55
C SER A 158 -6.09 5.65 1.46
N ALA A 159 -5.66 5.84 0.20
CA ALA A 159 -6.00 4.94 -0.90
C ALA A 159 -5.33 3.56 -0.80
N LYS A 160 -4.41 3.38 0.13
CA LYS A 160 -3.75 2.11 0.42
C LYS A 160 -4.51 1.23 1.43
N CYS A 161 -5.75 1.59 1.73
CA CYS A 161 -6.62 0.85 2.61
C CYS A 161 -7.56 -0.07 1.82
N SER A 162 -7.97 -1.16 2.43
CA SER A 162 -9.14 -1.92 1.98
C SER A 162 -10.43 -1.12 2.21
N ASN A 163 -11.52 -1.55 1.60
CA ASN A 163 -12.83 -0.92 1.82
C ASN A 163 -13.27 -1.05 3.30
N GLU A 164 -12.94 -2.16 3.93
CA GLU A 164 -13.22 -2.44 5.33
C GLU A 164 -12.45 -1.47 6.26
N GLU A 165 -11.17 -1.24 5.98
CA GLU A 165 -10.36 -0.28 6.74
C GLU A 165 -10.88 1.15 6.57
N ALA A 166 -11.23 1.56 5.35
CA ALA A 166 -11.80 2.88 5.09
C ALA A 166 -13.14 3.07 5.83
N TYR A 167 -14.00 2.05 5.82
CA TYR A 167 -15.25 2.05 6.58
C TYR A 167 -15.02 2.17 8.08
N LEU A 168 -14.15 1.34 8.64
CA LEU A 168 -13.83 1.33 10.07
C LEU A 168 -13.20 2.65 10.51
N PHE A 169 -12.32 3.22 9.70
CA PHE A 169 -11.70 4.50 9.99
C PHE A 169 -12.71 5.64 10.04
N GLN A 170 -13.60 5.71 9.06
CA GLN A 170 -14.68 6.70 9.04
C GLN A 170 -15.64 6.51 10.23
N LYS A 171 -16.00 5.26 10.53
CA LYS A 171 -16.83 4.90 11.68
C LYS A 171 -16.18 5.31 13.00
N PHE A 172 -14.88 5.07 13.15
CA PHE A 172 -14.12 5.48 14.33
C PHE A 172 -14.17 6.98 14.57
N ILE A 173 -13.95 7.80 13.55
CA ILE A 173 -14.02 9.27 13.69
C ILE A 173 -15.45 9.72 14.01
N ARG A 174 -16.45 9.21 13.32
CA ARG A 174 -17.84 9.61 13.52
C ARG A 174 -18.40 9.20 14.88
N GLN A 175 -18.20 7.96 15.28
CA GLN A 175 -18.70 7.44 16.56
C GLN A 175 -17.81 7.80 17.74
N GLY A 176 -16.51 7.76 17.54
CA GLY A 176 -15.54 8.07 18.60
C GLY A 176 -15.56 9.53 19.01
N PHE A 177 -15.73 10.46 18.07
CA PHE A 177 -15.60 11.91 18.31
C PHE A 177 -16.88 12.69 18.01
N GLY A 178 -17.92 12.07 17.45
CA GLY A 178 -19.22 12.70 17.25
C GLY A 178 -19.27 13.75 16.14
N HIS A 179 -18.37 13.67 15.14
CA HIS A 179 -18.32 14.61 14.02
C HIS A 179 -17.82 13.98 12.73
N ASN A 180 -17.74 14.77 11.66
CA ASN A 180 -17.43 14.31 10.33
C ASN A 180 -16.10 14.89 9.79
N ASN A 181 -15.15 15.21 10.68
CA ASN A 181 -13.82 15.70 10.29
C ASN A 181 -12.95 14.52 9.83
N VAL A 182 -13.35 13.89 8.76
CA VAL A 182 -12.62 12.79 8.14
C VAL A 182 -12.48 13.07 6.65
N ASP A 183 -11.29 12.86 6.14
CA ASP A 183 -11.00 13.03 4.73
C ASP A 183 -10.05 11.93 4.24
N HIS A 184 -9.76 11.92 2.96
CA HIS A 184 -9.01 10.88 2.30
C HIS A 184 -8.01 11.50 1.31
N CYS A 185 -6.94 10.79 0.97
CA CYS A 185 -5.94 11.28 0.02
C CYS A 185 -6.54 11.62 -1.35
N THR A 186 -7.68 11.04 -1.71
CA THR A 186 -8.45 11.36 -2.92
C THR A 186 -8.81 12.84 -3.03
N ARG A 187 -8.91 13.56 -1.91
CA ARG A 187 -9.12 15.02 -1.88
C ARG A 187 -8.14 15.77 -2.76
N LEU A 188 -6.89 15.37 -2.78
CA LEU A 188 -5.84 15.98 -3.61
C LEU A 188 -5.53 15.15 -4.86
N CYS A 189 -5.56 13.83 -4.75
CA CYS A 189 -5.17 12.92 -5.82
C CYS A 189 -6.18 12.88 -6.97
N HIS A 190 -7.48 12.84 -6.68
CA HIS A 190 -8.58 12.66 -7.64
C HIS A 190 -9.65 13.77 -7.56
N ALA A 191 -9.37 14.90 -6.96
CA ALA A 191 -10.34 15.98 -6.81
C ALA A 191 -10.95 16.40 -8.15
N SER A 192 -10.12 16.58 -9.16
CA SER A 192 -10.56 16.94 -10.53
C SER A 192 -11.39 15.81 -11.17
N SER A 193 -11.01 14.56 -11.00
CA SER A 193 -11.74 13.41 -11.53
C SER A 193 -13.12 13.28 -10.88
N VAL A 194 -13.19 13.44 -9.55
CA VAL A 194 -14.46 13.40 -8.82
C VAL A 194 -15.39 14.55 -9.24
N ALA A 195 -14.84 15.77 -9.39
CA ALA A 195 -15.60 16.92 -9.87
C ALA A 195 -16.16 16.68 -11.27
N ALA A 196 -15.32 16.22 -12.19
CA ALA A 196 -15.73 15.92 -13.56
C ALA A 196 -16.82 14.81 -13.62
N LEU A 197 -16.68 13.76 -12.81
CA LEU A 197 -17.69 12.70 -12.75
C LEU A 197 -19.03 13.22 -12.17
N LEU A 198 -18.98 14.01 -11.09
CA LEU A 198 -20.19 14.59 -10.50
C LEU A 198 -20.90 15.53 -11.46
N GLU A 199 -20.17 16.34 -12.21
CA GLU A 199 -20.75 17.30 -13.15
C GLU A 199 -21.32 16.64 -14.41
N ASN A 200 -20.70 15.55 -14.89
CA ASN A 200 -21.09 14.94 -16.17
C ASN A 200 -21.97 13.70 -16.03
N VAL A 201 -21.79 12.90 -14.98
CA VAL A 201 -22.55 11.66 -14.78
C VAL A 201 -23.34 11.63 -13.48
N GLY A 202 -23.24 12.67 -12.66
CA GLY A 202 -23.99 12.79 -11.40
C GLY A 202 -23.49 11.88 -10.26
N SER A 203 -22.37 11.20 -10.43
CA SER A 203 -21.79 10.29 -9.44
C SER A 203 -20.27 10.52 -9.32
N GLY A 204 -19.74 10.46 -8.11
CA GLY A 204 -18.29 10.56 -7.88
C GLY A 204 -17.51 9.28 -8.17
N ALA A 205 -18.14 8.27 -8.73
CA ALA A 205 -17.53 6.99 -9.08
C ALA A 205 -17.68 6.71 -10.58
N VAL A 206 -16.71 5.98 -11.14
CA VAL A 206 -16.79 5.48 -12.52
C VAL A 206 -17.93 4.48 -12.68
N THR A 207 -18.52 4.43 -13.86
CA THR A 207 -19.65 3.56 -14.18
C THR A 207 -19.23 2.25 -14.88
N ALA A 208 -18.02 2.21 -15.44
CA ALA A 208 -17.47 1.05 -16.13
C ALA A 208 -16.55 0.23 -15.20
N THR A 209 -16.54 -1.07 -15.40
CA THR A 209 -15.59 -2.00 -14.76
C THR A 209 -14.31 -2.12 -15.58
N PHE A 210 -13.26 -2.74 -15.02
CA PHE A 210 -12.01 -2.98 -15.75
C PHE A 210 -12.22 -3.85 -17.00
N ASN A 211 -13.10 -4.84 -16.93
CA ASN A 211 -13.37 -5.75 -18.03
C ASN A 211 -14.08 -5.08 -19.21
N GLU A 212 -14.74 -3.93 -18.99
CA GLU A 212 -15.37 -3.18 -20.07
C GLU A 212 -14.36 -2.62 -21.08
N ILE A 213 -13.09 -2.46 -20.66
CA ILE A 213 -12.01 -2.03 -21.56
C ILE A 213 -11.75 -3.09 -22.64
N GLU A 214 -11.81 -4.37 -22.28
CA GLU A 214 -11.62 -5.48 -23.24
C GLU A 214 -12.79 -5.62 -24.22
N ASN A 215 -13.99 -5.22 -23.79
CA ASN A 215 -15.23 -5.29 -24.59
C ASN A 215 -15.47 -4.03 -25.43
N ALA A 216 -14.67 -3.00 -25.28
CA ALA A 216 -14.82 -1.74 -26.00
C ALA A 216 -14.31 -1.86 -27.45
N ASP A 217 -15.09 -1.41 -28.43
CA ASP A 217 -14.64 -1.30 -29.82
C ASP A 217 -13.55 -0.22 -30.00
N VAL A 218 -13.58 0.81 -29.17
CA VAL A 218 -12.61 1.91 -29.17
C VAL A 218 -12.31 2.36 -27.74
N ALA A 219 -11.04 2.47 -27.43
CA ALA A 219 -10.56 3.06 -26.17
C ALA A 219 -9.71 4.29 -26.45
N ILE A 220 -10.01 5.42 -25.82
CA ILE A 220 -9.25 6.66 -25.92
C ILE A 220 -8.47 6.86 -24.62
N VAL A 221 -7.15 6.97 -24.73
CA VAL A 221 -6.23 7.20 -23.61
C VAL A 221 -5.64 8.59 -23.73
N ILE A 222 -5.93 9.47 -22.76
CA ILE A 222 -5.47 10.85 -22.75
C ILE A 222 -4.82 11.18 -21.42
N GLY A 223 -3.53 11.53 -21.42
CA GLY A 223 -2.78 11.92 -20.23
C GLY A 223 -2.63 10.83 -19.16
N ALA A 224 -2.88 9.57 -19.52
CA ALA A 224 -2.69 8.43 -18.64
C ALA A 224 -1.32 7.78 -18.86
N ASN A 225 -0.76 7.24 -17.80
CA ASN A 225 0.48 6.45 -17.85
C ASN A 225 0.24 5.14 -17.07
N PRO A 226 -0.49 4.19 -17.65
CA PRO A 226 -0.77 2.89 -17.02
C PRO A 226 0.52 2.04 -17.04
N THR A 227 1.15 1.86 -15.90
CA THR A 227 2.35 1.04 -15.71
C THR A 227 2.16 0.01 -14.62
#